data_5e63fb87d4339d6773be420936e319f0
#
_entry.id   5e63fb87d4339d6773be420936e319f0
#
_cell.length_a   1.000
_cell.length_b   1.000
_cell.length_c   1.000
_cell.angle_alpha   90.00
_cell.angle_beta   90.00
_cell.angle_gamma   90.00
#
_symmetry.space_group_name_H-M   'P 1'
#
loop_
_entity.id
_entity.type
_entity.pdbx_description
1 polymer ?
#
loop_
_entity_poly.entity_id
_entity_poly.type
_entity_poly.pdbx_seq_one_letter_code
_entity_poly.pdbx_strand_id
1 'polypeptide(L)'
;MMNIESILEEAIRLDASDVHLICDNKPMLRIARDLVPVEGSEVLTPEDMSEIYDYLVKGNIDKDEVFNTTRKLDMSYEYKDIRLRVNISLSDDIPLCTLRLIKNQLPTYESLGVPDIVRRMTYQTQGLILVTGKTNSGKTTTLNALINHINENQNKKILTLENPVEYKHHSKKSIIVQKEVGRGRDSLTFSDGVKNSLREDCDILVIGEIRDKTTMEAAIEMAESGHLVIGTLHTKSCAETIDRMINFYEVRDQESIKYLLSALLKLVVSQRLLKGTDGKLVLVPEVMVVDNIVAGIIRKEKLSVSEIEDAIQSNLEKGSIGLINSLAELFVDDKITLDQAKSQIEEKNIEILNRTIMQLKIKKGR
;
A
#
# COMPACT_ATOMS: atom_id res chain seq x y z
N MET A 1 -23.63 31.23 -5.75
CA MET A 1 -22.32 30.71 -5.37
C MET A 1 -22.48 29.22 -5.08
N MET A 2 -21.76 28.37 -5.81
CA MET A 2 -21.81 26.92 -5.58
C MET A 2 -20.91 26.62 -4.38
N ASN A 3 -21.46 26.13 -3.26
CA ASN A 3 -20.62 25.82 -2.09
C ASN A 3 -19.85 24.51 -2.32
N ILE A 4 -18.80 24.28 -1.53
CA ILE A 4 -17.97 23.07 -1.62
C ILE A 4 -18.78 21.77 -1.52
N GLU A 5 -19.86 21.76 -0.73
CA GLU A 5 -20.71 20.57 -0.56
C GLU A 5 -21.40 20.19 -1.88
N SER A 6 -21.91 21.17 -2.64
CA SER A 6 -22.50 20.93 -3.95
C SER A 6 -21.48 20.38 -4.96
N ILE A 7 -20.23 20.86 -4.90
CA ILE A 7 -19.13 20.34 -5.74
C ILE A 7 -18.83 18.88 -5.37
N LEU A 8 -18.78 18.57 -4.08
CA LEU A 8 -18.53 17.20 -3.61
C LEU A 8 -19.69 16.25 -3.98
N GLU A 9 -20.93 16.70 -3.87
CA GLU A 9 -22.10 15.91 -4.28
C GLU A 9 -22.07 15.59 -5.78
N GLU A 10 -21.72 16.57 -6.61
CA GLU A 10 -21.57 16.36 -8.04
C GLU A 10 -20.42 15.42 -8.37
N ALA A 11 -19.27 15.55 -7.68
CA ALA A 11 -18.14 14.65 -7.82
C ALA A 11 -18.51 13.20 -7.48
N ILE A 12 -19.31 12.99 -6.43
CA ILE A 12 -19.82 11.68 -6.02
C ILE A 12 -20.78 11.14 -7.07
N ARG A 13 -21.71 11.95 -7.53
CA ARG A 13 -22.73 11.58 -8.52
C ARG A 13 -22.11 11.12 -9.83
N LEU A 14 -21.02 11.78 -10.27
CA LEU A 14 -20.33 11.50 -11.53
C LEU A 14 -19.18 10.46 -11.38
N ASP A 15 -19.04 9.86 -10.22
CA ASP A 15 -17.97 8.90 -9.90
C ASP A 15 -16.56 9.46 -10.22
N ALA A 16 -16.35 10.74 -9.90
CA ALA A 16 -15.05 11.40 -10.10
C ALA A 16 -13.98 10.80 -9.20
N SER A 17 -12.75 10.72 -9.69
CA SER A 17 -11.62 10.27 -8.88
C SER A 17 -11.01 11.39 -8.04
N ASP A 18 -10.99 12.62 -8.59
CA ASP A 18 -10.40 13.78 -7.94
C ASP A 18 -11.23 15.04 -8.22
N VAL A 19 -11.22 15.97 -7.26
CA VAL A 19 -11.72 17.34 -7.39
C VAL A 19 -10.54 18.30 -7.32
N HIS A 20 -10.45 19.23 -8.26
CA HIS A 20 -9.43 20.27 -8.28
C HIS A 20 -10.07 21.63 -8.11
N LEU A 21 -9.69 22.35 -7.06
CA LEU A 21 -10.14 23.70 -6.73
C LEU A 21 -8.96 24.62 -6.77
N ILE A 22 -8.94 25.50 -7.78
CA ILE A 22 -7.80 26.39 -8.08
C ILE A 22 -8.37 27.76 -8.41
N CYS A 23 -7.83 28.83 -7.84
CA CYS A 23 -8.20 30.20 -8.13
C CYS A 23 -8.14 30.50 -9.64
N ASP A 24 -8.99 31.38 -10.13
CA ASP A 24 -9.13 31.78 -11.53
C ASP A 24 -9.54 30.62 -12.48
N ASN A 25 -9.96 29.48 -11.92
CA ASN A 25 -10.49 28.35 -12.67
C ASN A 25 -11.87 27.94 -12.14
N LYS A 26 -12.69 27.33 -12.99
CA LYS A 26 -13.87 26.62 -12.51
C LYS A 26 -13.44 25.40 -11.69
N PRO A 27 -14.23 24.96 -10.69
CA PRO A 27 -14.04 23.65 -10.08
C PRO A 27 -13.98 22.56 -11.14
N MET A 28 -12.92 21.72 -11.11
CA MET A 28 -12.70 20.67 -12.09
C MET A 28 -12.80 19.30 -11.44
N LEU A 29 -13.48 18.38 -12.12
CA LEU A 29 -13.57 16.96 -11.74
C LEU A 29 -12.69 16.11 -12.66
N ARG A 30 -12.02 15.12 -12.10
CA ARG A 30 -11.36 14.09 -12.91
C ARG A 30 -12.26 12.88 -13.05
N ILE A 31 -12.76 12.67 -14.26
CA ILE A 31 -13.66 11.56 -14.59
C ILE A 31 -13.01 10.75 -15.71
N ALA A 32 -12.79 9.44 -15.49
CA ALA A 32 -12.18 8.53 -16.45
C ALA A 32 -10.85 9.05 -17.06
N ARG A 33 -10.05 9.79 -16.26
CA ARG A 33 -8.78 10.47 -16.57
C ARG A 33 -8.92 11.85 -17.24
N ASP A 34 -10.08 12.26 -17.70
CA ASP A 34 -10.30 13.57 -18.27
C ASP A 34 -10.66 14.60 -17.19
N LEU A 35 -10.26 15.87 -17.39
CA LEU A 35 -10.65 16.98 -16.55
C LEU A 35 -11.90 17.65 -17.14
N VAL A 36 -13.01 17.64 -16.36
CA VAL A 36 -14.30 18.18 -16.75
C VAL A 36 -14.71 19.26 -15.77
N PRO A 37 -15.12 20.44 -16.20
CA PRO A 37 -15.63 21.48 -15.29
C PRO A 37 -16.95 21.05 -14.66
N VAL A 38 -17.17 21.44 -13.41
CA VAL A 38 -18.48 21.27 -12.75
C VAL A 38 -19.50 22.13 -13.48
N GLU A 39 -20.59 21.52 -13.94
CA GLU A 39 -21.62 22.21 -14.70
C GLU A 39 -22.32 23.27 -13.85
N GLY A 40 -22.54 24.45 -14.43
CA GLY A 40 -23.18 25.58 -13.74
C GLY A 40 -22.29 26.29 -12.70
N SER A 41 -20.99 25.88 -12.56
CA SER A 41 -20.05 26.57 -11.66
C SER A 41 -19.51 27.85 -12.27
N GLU A 42 -19.20 28.81 -11.41
CA GLU A 42 -18.44 30.01 -11.72
C GLU A 42 -16.95 29.78 -11.51
N VAL A 43 -16.14 30.74 -11.95
CA VAL A 43 -14.69 30.78 -11.71
C VAL A 43 -14.46 31.09 -10.22
N LEU A 44 -13.59 30.33 -9.57
CA LEU A 44 -13.26 30.51 -8.16
C LEU A 44 -12.41 31.77 -7.95
N THR A 45 -12.80 32.59 -7.00
CA THR A 45 -12.08 33.79 -6.55
C THR A 45 -11.13 33.46 -5.40
N PRO A 46 -10.18 34.36 -5.04
CA PRO A 46 -9.36 34.21 -3.84
C PRO A 46 -10.19 34.06 -2.56
N GLU A 47 -11.34 34.76 -2.47
CA GLU A 47 -12.27 34.69 -1.35
C GLU A 47 -12.93 33.31 -1.26
N ASP A 48 -13.38 32.75 -2.40
CA ASP A 48 -13.93 31.40 -2.46
C ASP A 48 -12.89 30.37 -1.99
N MET A 49 -11.63 30.51 -2.39
CA MET A 49 -10.54 29.61 -1.97
C MET A 49 -10.24 29.69 -0.47
N SER A 50 -10.37 30.87 0.11
CA SER A 50 -10.24 31.07 1.56
C SER A 50 -11.39 30.40 2.32
N GLU A 51 -12.63 30.57 1.86
CA GLU A 51 -13.81 29.90 2.45
C GLU A 51 -13.71 28.37 2.35
N ILE A 52 -13.24 27.84 1.21
CA ILE A 52 -13.01 26.41 1.01
C ILE A 52 -11.95 25.90 1.99
N TYR A 53 -10.85 26.63 2.17
CA TYR A 53 -9.81 26.30 3.14
C TYR A 53 -10.40 26.22 4.55
N ASP A 54 -11.09 27.27 4.97
CA ASP A 54 -11.71 27.36 6.29
C ASP A 54 -12.72 26.22 6.51
N TYR A 55 -13.50 25.86 5.51
CA TYR A 55 -14.43 24.74 5.57
C TYR A 55 -13.73 23.41 5.80
N LEU A 56 -12.64 23.14 5.09
CA LEU A 56 -11.90 21.87 5.14
C LEU A 56 -11.07 21.74 6.43
N VAL A 57 -10.51 22.83 6.94
CA VAL A 57 -9.63 22.85 8.12
C VAL A 57 -10.42 23.09 9.42
N LYS A 58 -11.58 23.67 9.33
CA LYS A 58 -12.56 24.13 10.34
C LYS A 58 -12.27 23.67 11.79
N GLY A 59 -11.79 24.61 12.59
CA GLY A 59 -11.65 24.43 14.04
C GLY A 59 -10.50 23.51 14.49
N ASN A 60 -9.66 23.05 13.57
CA ASN A 60 -8.49 22.25 13.91
C ASN A 60 -7.24 23.15 13.93
N ILE A 61 -6.93 23.68 15.10
CA ILE A 61 -5.80 24.62 15.33
C ILE A 61 -4.46 24.01 14.89
N ASP A 62 -4.26 22.70 15.13
CA ASP A 62 -3.02 22.01 14.78
C ASP A 62 -2.83 21.93 13.26
N LYS A 63 -3.90 21.68 12.49
CA LYS A 63 -3.85 21.66 11.02
C LYS A 63 -3.57 23.04 10.45
N ASP A 64 -4.19 24.06 11.02
CA ASP A 64 -3.98 25.46 10.62
C ASP A 64 -2.53 25.89 10.91
N GLU A 65 -1.99 25.55 12.08
CA GLU A 65 -0.59 25.82 12.44
C GLU A 65 0.38 25.09 11.50
N VAL A 66 0.09 23.82 11.16
CA VAL A 66 0.89 23.04 10.19
C VAL A 66 0.88 23.74 8.83
N PHE A 67 -0.28 24.14 8.32
CA PHE A 67 -0.40 24.81 7.02
C PHE A 67 0.35 26.15 7.02
N ASN A 68 0.14 26.98 8.03
CA ASN A 68 0.80 28.29 8.14
C ASN A 68 2.33 28.16 8.23
N THR A 69 2.83 27.09 8.86
CA THR A 69 4.28 26.87 9.02
C THR A 69 4.91 26.22 7.79
N THR A 70 4.24 25.22 7.18
CA THR A 70 4.82 24.39 6.12
C THR A 70 4.35 24.76 4.72
N ARG A 71 3.33 25.63 4.60
CA ARG A 71 2.69 26.07 3.36
C ARG A 71 2.04 24.92 2.57
N LYS A 72 1.78 23.80 3.23
CA LYS A 72 1.11 22.63 2.67
C LYS A 72 0.43 21.82 3.77
N LEU A 73 -0.66 21.13 3.42
CA LEU A 73 -1.38 20.24 4.32
C LEU A 73 -1.89 19.04 3.55
N ASP A 74 -1.51 17.85 3.95
CA ASP A 74 -2.14 16.59 3.52
C ASP A 74 -3.01 16.08 4.67
N MET A 75 -4.28 15.79 4.41
CA MET A 75 -5.18 15.28 5.45
C MET A 75 -6.24 14.35 4.87
N SER A 76 -6.83 13.54 5.74
CA SER A 76 -8.10 12.89 5.48
C SER A 76 -9.26 13.81 5.87
N TYR A 77 -10.34 13.77 5.11
CA TYR A 77 -11.58 14.47 5.37
C TYR A 77 -12.74 13.50 5.12
N GLU A 78 -13.78 13.56 5.93
CA GLU A 78 -14.96 12.72 5.79
C GLU A 78 -16.16 13.61 5.40
N TYR A 79 -16.74 13.33 4.24
CA TYR A 79 -17.95 14.00 3.79
C TYR A 79 -19.05 12.96 3.58
N LYS A 80 -20.11 13.02 4.41
CA LYS A 80 -21.13 11.95 4.50
C LYS A 80 -20.42 10.60 4.74
N ASP A 81 -20.66 9.62 3.88
CA ASP A 81 -20.06 8.27 3.97
C ASP A 81 -18.84 8.10 3.06
N ILE A 82 -18.30 9.20 2.52
CA ILE A 82 -17.15 9.18 1.61
C ILE A 82 -15.92 9.80 2.29
N ARG A 83 -14.82 9.07 2.22
CA ARG A 83 -13.54 9.57 2.68
C ARG A 83 -12.81 10.27 1.54
N LEU A 84 -12.21 11.41 1.85
CA LEU A 84 -11.42 12.21 0.91
C LEU A 84 -9.99 12.28 1.43
N ARG A 85 -9.02 12.11 0.54
CA ARG A 85 -7.65 12.57 0.78
C ARG A 85 -7.55 13.98 0.23
N VAL A 86 -7.25 14.92 1.10
CA VAL A 86 -7.18 16.34 0.78
C VAL A 86 -5.73 16.79 0.84
N ASN A 87 -5.25 17.34 -0.27
CA ASN A 87 -3.99 18.08 -0.33
C ASN A 87 -4.30 19.56 -0.51
N ILE A 88 -3.79 20.39 0.38
CA ILE A 88 -3.85 21.84 0.28
C ILE A 88 -2.41 22.36 0.17
N SER A 89 -2.17 23.22 -0.80
CA SER A 89 -0.90 23.94 -1.00
C SER A 89 -1.17 25.37 -1.45
N LEU A 90 -0.15 26.12 -1.78
CA LEU A 90 -0.29 27.51 -2.21
C LEU A 90 0.21 27.72 -3.64
N SER A 91 -0.48 28.57 -4.37
CA SER A 91 -0.03 29.18 -5.61
C SER A 91 -0.30 30.69 -5.51
N ASP A 92 0.71 31.52 -5.67
CA ASP A 92 0.64 32.97 -5.49
C ASP A 92 0.00 33.40 -4.16
N ASP A 93 0.39 32.71 -3.07
CA ASP A 93 -0.14 32.88 -1.71
C ASP A 93 -1.63 32.53 -1.54
N ILE A 94 -2.31 32.03 -2.56
CA ILE A 94 -3.71 31.61 -2.51
C ILE A 94 -3.75 30.09 -2.31
N PRO A 95 -4.57 29.55 -1.39
CA PRO A 95 -4.77 28.12 -1.25
C PRO A 95 -5.28 27.48 -2.53
N LEU A 96 -4.73 26.31 -2.88
CA LEU A 96 -5.30 25.42 -3.88
C LEU A 96 -5.56 24.05 -3.25
N CYS A 97 -6.64 23.39 -3.64
CA CYS A 97 -7.07 22.15 -3.04
C CYS A 97 -7.23 21.05 -4.10
N THR A 98 -6.64 19.90 -3.82
CA THR A 98 -6.92 18.65 -4.56
C THR A 98 -7.52 17.65 -3.60
N LEU A 99 -8.75 17.20 -3.91
CA LEU A 99 -9.47 16.25 -3.09
C LEU A 99 -9.64 14.95 -3.89
N ARG A 100 -9.04 13.86 -3.40
CA ARG A 100 -9.22 12.54 -3.99
C ARG A 100 -10.34 11.80 -3.28
N LEU A 101 -11.32 11.31 -4.04
CA LEU A 101 -12.41 10.52 -3.53
C LEU A 101 -11.92 9.08 -3.32
N ILE A 102 -12.01 8.58 -2.09
CA ILE A 102 -11.65 7.21 -1.74
C ILE A 102 -12.95 6.39 -1.72
N LYS A 103 -13.05 5.41 -2.62
CA LYS A 103 -14.22 4.54 -2.67
C LYS A 103 -14.30 3.71 -1.39
N ASN A 104 -15.42 3.80 -0.67
CA ASN A 104 -15.65 3.12 0.61
C ASN A 104 -15.78 1.60 0.50
N GLN A 105 -15.87 1.04 -0.71
CA GLN A 105 -15.98 -0.40 -0.89
C GLN A 105 -14.61 -1.03 -0.97
N LEU A 106 -14.21 -1.66 0.13
CA LEU A 106 -13.07 -2.56 0.12
C LEU A 106 -13.40 -3.75 -0.79
N PRO A 107 -12.58 -4.01 -1.83
CA PRO A 107 -12.71 -5.25 -2.56
C PRO A 107 -12.48 -6.44 -1.60
N THR A 108 -13.19 -7.52 -1.81
CA THR A 108 -12.97 -8.73 -1.04
C THR A 108 -11.58 -9.29 -1.35
N TYR A 109 -10.97 -9.97 -0.39
CA TYR A 109 -9.66 -10.60 -0.58
C TYR A 109 -9.62 -11.46 -1.85
N GLU A 110 -10.69 -12.24 -2.07
CA GLU A 110 -10.85 -13.18 -3.20
C GLU A 110 -10.89 -12.45 -4.56
N SER A 111 -11.45 -11.25 -4.61
CA SER A 111 -11.57 -10.47 -5.85
C SER A 111 -10.25 -9.83 -6.30
N LEU A 112 -9.27 -9.73 -5.41
CA LEU A 112 -7.99 -9.07 -5.68
C LEU A 112 -6.97 -9.96 -6.40
N GLY A 113 -7.19 -11.28 -6.42
CA GLY A 113 -6.21 -12.22 -6.95
C GLY A 113 -4.95 -12.36 -6.10
N VAL A 114 -5.01 -11.99 -4.83
CA VAL A 114 -3.90 -12.17 -3.88
C VAL A 114 -3.80 -13.66 -3.52
N PRO A 115 -2.61 -14.28 -3.62
CA PRO A 115 -2.45 -15.71 -3.33
C PRO A 115 -2.84 -16.10 -1.90
N ASP A 116 -3.50 -17.25 -1.74
CA ASP A 116 -4.02 -17.72 -0.45
C ASP A 116 -2.95 -17.86 0.64
N ILE A 117 -1.71 -18.12 0.27
CA ILE A 117 -0.60 -18.19 1.22
C ILE A 117 -0.44 -16.87 2.01
N VAL A 118 -0.70 -15.73 1.39
CA VAL A 118 -0.61 -14.41 2.05
C VAL A 118 -1.64 -14.33 3.18
N ARG A 119 -2.87 -14.76 2.91
CA ARG A 119 -3.93 -14.84 3.90
C ARG A 119 -3.57 -15.82 5.04
N ARG A 120 -3.07 -17.01 4.71
CA ARG A 120 -2.65 -17.99 5.71
C ARG A 120 -1.54 -17.48 6.63
N MET A 121 -0.64 -16.65 6.13
CA MET A 121 0.44 -16.07 6.93
C MET A 121 -0.05 -15.05 7.96
N THR A 122 -1.26 -14.49 7.83
CA THR A 122 -1.85 -13.61 8.87
C THR A 122 -2.24 -14.35 10.16
N TYR A 123 -2.21 -15.69 10.17
CA TYR A 123 -2.42 -16.48 11.37
C TYR A 123 -1.14 -16.74 12.18
N GLN A 124 0.01 -16.23 11.74
CA GLN A 124 1.23 -16.24 12.55
C GLN A 124 1.02 -15.40 13.80
N THR A 125 1.58 -15.86 14.92
CA THR A 125 1.50 -15.13 16.19
C THR A 125 2.50 -13.99 16.26
N GLN A 126 3.63 -14.12 15.55
CA GLN A 126 4.71 -13.13 15.56
C GLN A 126 5.50 -13.14 14.26
N GLY A 127 6.20 -12.09 13.99
CA GLY A 127 7.10 -11.92 12.86
C GLY A 127 6.72 -10.79 11.94
N LEU A 128 7.36 -10.73 10.78
CA LEU A 128 7.23 -9.64 9.82
C LEU A 128 6.68 -10.16 8.49
N ILE A 129 5.61 -9.54 7.99
CA ILE A 129 5.04 -9.73 6.66
C ILE A 129 5.17 -8.41 5.90
N LEU A 130 5.68 -8.46 4.67
CA LEU A 130 5.87 -7.28 3.86
C LEU A 130 5.08 -7.35 2.55
N VAL A 131 4.33 -6.28 2.27
CA VAL A 131 3.66 -6.07 0.99
C VAL A 131 4.38 -4.95 0.25
N THR A 132 5.00 -5.27 -0.88
CA THR A 132 5.89 -4.34 -1.58
C THR A 132 5.45 -4.11 -3.02
N GLY A 133 6.02 -3.11 -3.66
CA GLY A 133 5.71 -2.76 -5.05
C GLY A 133 5.79 -1.25 -5.28
N LYS A 134 5.84 -0.85 -6.54
CA LYS A 134 5.85 0.56 -6.93
C LYS A 134 4.60 1.30 -6.43
N THR A 135 4.61 2.62 -6.50
CA THR A 135 3.40 3.43 -6.29
C THR A 135 2.30 2.96 -7.25
N ASN A 136 1.07 2.90 -6.77
CA ASN A 136 -0.11 2.42 -7.50
C ASN A 136 -0.06 0.92 -7.89
N SER A 137 0.71 0.09 -7.18
CA SER A 137 0.71 -1.37 -7.38
C SER A 137 -0.36 -2.12 -6.56
N GLY A 138 -1.24 -1.43 -5.85
CA GLY A 138 -2.32 -2.03 -5.07
C GLY A 138 -1.96 -2.43 -3.64
N LYS A 139 -0.79 -2.00 -3.09
CA LYS A 139 -0.35 -2.35 -1.73
C LYS A 139 -1.39 -2.00 -0.66
N THR A 140 -1.85 -0.75 -0.65
CA THR A 140 -2.85 -0.27 0.32
C THR A 140 -4.14 -1.08 0.23
N THR A 141 -4.60 -1.40 -0.97
CA THR A 141 -5.80 -2.21 -1.19
C THR A 141 -5.63 -3.63 -0.65
N THR A 142 -4.50 -4.27 -0.92
CA THR A 142 -4.17 -5.61 -0.40
C THR A 142 -4.06 -5.59 1.13
N LEU A 143 -3.38 -4.58 1.69
CA LEU A 143 -3.22 -4.43 3.13
C LEU A 143 -4.58 -4.31 3.83
N ASN A 144 -5.45 -3.46 3.32
CA ASN A 144 -6.79 -3.26 3.88
C ASN A 144 -7.69 -4.50 3.71
N ALA A 145 -7.55 -5.25 2.63
CA ALA A 145 -8.25 -6.52 2.46
C ALA A 145 -7.75 -7.58 3.47
N LEU A 146 -6.45 -7.61 3.79
CA LEU A 146 -5.90 -8.47 4.84
C LEU A 146 -6.41 -8.07 6.23
N ILE A 147 -6.42 -6.76 6.55
CA ILE A 147 -6.99 -6.24 7.80
C ILE A 147 -8.45 -6.66 7.94
N ASN A 148 -9.25 -6.49 6.88
CA ASN A 148 -10.66 -6.88 6.91
C ASN A 148 -10.82 -8.40 7.10
N HIS A 149 -9.99 -9.20 6.41
CA HIS A 149 -10.00 -10.65 6.58
C HIS A 149 -9.69 -11.07 8.04
N ILE A 150 -8.66 -10.47 8.64
CA ILE A 150 -8.32 -10.73 10.06
C ILE A 150 -9.49 -10.33 10.95
N ASN A 151 -10.05 -9.14 10.74
CA ASN A 151 -11.17 -8.59 11.49
C ASN A 151 -12.41 -9.48 11.48
N GLU A 152 -12.67 -10.17 10.37
CA GLU A 152 -13.81 -11.06 10.22
C GLU A 152 -13.58 -12.45 10.81
N ASN A 153 -12.32 -12.91 10.87
CA ASN A 153 -12.01 -14.31 11.13
C ASN A 153 -11.24 -14.55 12.43
N GLN A 154 -10.59 -13.54 13.02
CA GLN A 154 -9.73 -13.66 14.18
C GLN A 154 -10.17 -12.70 15.30
N ASN A 155 -9.92 -13.09 16.56
CA ASN A 155 -10.15 -12.25 17.74
C ASN A 155 -8.82 -11.59 18.13
N LYS A 156 -8.49 -10.46 17.50
CA LYS A 156 -7.23 -9.76 17.63
C LYS A 156 -7.42 -8.27 17.88
N LYS A 157 -6.48 -7.63 18.55
CA LYS A 157 -6.37 -6.17 18.55
C LYS A 157 -5.41 -5.75 17.46
N ILE A 158 -5.94 -5.11 16.43
CA ILE A 158 -5.20 -4.62 15.26
C ILE A 158 -5.00 -3.12 15.43
N LEU A 159 -3.76 -2.66 15.38
CA LEU A 159 -3.44 -1.25 15.33
C LEU A 159 -2.83 -0.93 13.98
N THR A 160 -3.29 0.13 13.31
CA THR A 160 -2.73 0.60 12.07
C THR A 160 -2.09 1.98 12.22
N LEU A 161 -0.98 2.19 11.53
CA LEU A 161 -0.30 3.48 11.40
C LEU A 161 -0.29 3.84 9.92
N GLU A 162 -0.99 4.89 9.52
CA GLU A 162 -1.25 5.23 8.12
C GLU A 162 -1.04 6.74 7.85
N ASN A 163 -0.74 7.10 6.61
CA ASN A 163 -0.59 8.50 6.23
C ASN A 163 -1.12 8.76 4.80
N PRO A 164 -2.38 9.20 4.67
CA PRO A 164 -3.45 9.17 5.68
C PRO A 164 -4.13 7.79 5.77
N VAL A 165 -5.09 7.63 6.67
CA VAL A 165 -6.02 6.49 6.68
C VAL A 165 -6.92 6.58 5.44
N GLU A 166 -6.78 5.63 4.52
CA GLU A 166 -7.58 5.61 3.27
C GLU A 166 -8.93 4.90 3.48
N TYR A 167 -8.95 3.73 4.11
CA TYR A 167 -10.16 2.94 4.35
C TYR A 167 -10.47 2.87 5.83
N LYS A 168 -11.71 3.13 6.20
CA LYS A 168 -12.15 3.04 7.59
C LYS A 168 -12.70 1.64 7.88
N HIS A 169 -12.14 0.98 8.86
CA HIS A 169 -12.58 -0.34 9.30
C HIS A 169 -13.48 -0.23 10.53
N HIS A 170 -14.57 -0.98 10.51
CA HIS A 170 -15.41 -1.16 11.69
C HIS A 170 -15.05 -2.48 12.36
N SER A 171 -14.81 -2.46 13.68
CA SER A 171 -14.50 -3.67 14.46
C SER A 171 -15.62 -4.71 14.32
N LYS A 172 -15.24 -5.98 14.08
CA LYS A 172 -16.14 -7.14 13.99
C LYS A 172 -15.74 -8.17 15.05
N LYS A 173 -14.99 -9.22 14.69
CA LYS A 173 -14.40 -10.14 15.68
C LYS A 173 -13.15 -9.54 16.32
N SER A 174 -12.38 -8.75 15.57
CA SER A 174 -11.22 -8.03 16.08
C SER A 174 -11.58 -6.60 16.50
N ILE A 175 -10.77 -6.02 17.36
CA ILE A 175 -10.79 -4.57 17.66
C ILE A 175 -9.78 -3.92 16.72
N ILE A 176 -10.21 -2.88 15.99
CA ILE A 176 -9.33 -2.12 15.08
C ILE A 176 -9.18 -0.69 15.60
N VAL A 177 -7.92 -0.26 15.73
CA VAL A 177 -7.54 1.11 16.06
C VAL A 177 -6.69 1.63 14.90
N GLN A 178 -7.19 2.63 14.18
CA GLN A 178 -6.47 3.25 13.06
C GLN A 178 -5.94 4.62 13.50
N LYS A 179 -4.64 4.83 13.32
CA LYS A 179 -3.95 6.08 13.66
C LYS A 179 -3.35 6.72 12.43
N GLU A 180 -3.58 8.01 12.28
CA GLU A 180 -2.90 8.81 11.26
C GLU A 180 -1.55 9.29 11.77
N VAL A 181 -0.55 9.17 10.89
CA VAL A 181 0.83 9.59 11.17
C VAL A 181 1.11 10.93 10.48
N GLY A 182 1.71 11.85 11.21
CA GLY A 182 2.11 13.16 10.70
C GLY A 182 1.99 14.25 11.76
N ARG A 183 2.45 15.45 11.43
CA ARG A 183 2.37 16.61 12.32
C ARG A 183 0.90 16.99 12.55
N GLY A 184 0.49 17.18 13.79
CA GLY A 184 -0.91 17.43 14.16
C GLY A 184 -1.83 16.23 13.97
N ARG A 185 -1.29 15.00 14.07
CA ARG A 185 -2.01 13.73 13.96
C ARG A 185 -1.87 12.89 15.22
N ASP A 186 -2.41 11.66 15.18
CA ASP A 186 -2.40 10.71 16.28
C ASP A 186 -0.98 10.26 16.67
N SER A 187 -0.05 10.29 15.72
CA SER A 187 1.38 10.03 15.95
C SER A 187 2.24 10.94 15.09
N LEU A 188 3.35 11.43 15.61
CA LEU A 188 4.22 12.36 14.89
C LEU A 188 4.96 11.66 13.74
N THR A 189 5.50 10.47 14.01
CA THR A 189 6.23 9.64 13.03
C THR A 189 5.76 8.20 13.08
N PHE A 190 6.06 7.43 12.04
CA PHE A 190 5.81 5.98 12.06
C PHE A 190 6.57 5.29 13.19
N SER A 191 7.84 5.64 13.39
CA SER A 191 8.67 5.08 14.47
C SER A 191 8.08 5.34 15.85
N ASP A 192 7.61 6.57 16.12
CA ASP A 192 6.95 6.90 17.40
C ASP A 192 5.66 6.10 17.59
N GLY A 193 4.86 5.98 16.52
CA GLY A 193 3.64 5.19 16.53
C GLY A 193 3.92 3.72 16.88
N VAL A 194 4.95 3.11 16.25
CA VAL A 194 5.34 1.72 16.52
C VAL A 194 5.80 1.56 17.98
N LYS A 195 6.69 2.41 18.48
CA LYS A 195 7.16 2.37 19.87
C LYS A 195 6.02 2.53 20.89
N ASN A 196 5.03 3.36 20.56
CA ASN A 196 3.86 3.53 21.43
C ASN A 196 2.97 2.28 21.43
N SER A 197 2.85 1.60 20.29
CA SER A 197 2.04 0.38 20.12
C SER A 197 2.45 -0.75 21.06
N LEU A 198 3.72 -0.83 21.45
CA LEU A 198 4.22 -1.78 22.48
C LEU A 198 3.52 -1.65 23.84
N ARG A 199 2.90 -0.48 24.11
CA ARG A 199 2.17 -0.21 25.37
C ARG A 199 0.67 -0.28 25.21
N GLU A 200 0.18 -0.58 24.02
CA GLU A 200 -1.25 -0.53 23.69
C GLU A 200 -1.89 -1.92 23.61
N ASP A 201 -1.19 -2.97 24.05
CA ASP A 201 -1.69 -4.36 24.04
C ASP A 201 -2.26 -4.76 22.66
N CYS A 202 -1.49 -4.52 21.60
CA CYS A 202 -1.91 -4.91 20.26
C CYS A 202 -1.32 -6.27 19.88
N ASP A 203 -2.08 -7.12 19.21
CA ASP A 203 -1.61 -8.41 18.66
C ASP A 203 -0.95 -8.23 17.30
N ILE A 204 -1.52 -7.34 16.49
CA ILE A 204 -1.11 -7.10 15.11
C ILE A 204 -0.91 -5.62 14.88
N LEU A 205 0.30 -5.27 14.44
CA LEU A 205 0.62 -3.91 14.01
C LEU A 205 0.71 -3.84 12.49
N VAL A 206 0.00 -2.88 11.91
CA VAL A 206 0.06 -2.59 10.49
C VAL A 206 0.74 -1.24 10.28
N ILE A 207 1.85 -1.24 9.53
CA ILE A 207 2.62 -0.04 9.20
C ILE A 207 2.39 0.28 7.73
N GLY A 208 1.67 1.36 7.48
CA GLY A 208 1.30 1.79 6.13
C GLY A 208 2.51 1.93 5.22
N GLU A 209 3.64 2.40 5.74
CA GLU A 209 4.89 2.52 4.98
C GLU A 209 6.14 2.55 5.86
N ILE A 210 7.16 1.78 5.46
CA ILE A 210 8.49 1.78 6.08
C ILE A 210 9.46 2.45 5.10
N ARG A 211 9.85 3.70 5.41
CA ARG A 211 10.70 4.52 4.52
C ARG A 211 12.14 4.68 5.00
N ASP A 212 12.36 4.52 6.28
CA ASP A 212 13.61 4.86 6.94
C ASP A 212 14.06 3.80 7.94
N LYS A 213 15.32 3.94 8.35
CA LYS A 213 15.97 3.05 9.30
C LYS A 213 15.23 3.00 10.64
N THR A 214 14.82 4.14 11.17
CA THR A 214 14.21 4.23 12.51
C THR A 214 12.86 3.54 12.57
N THR A 215 12.06 3.64 11.51
CA THR A 215 10.80 2.90 11.38
C THR A 215 11.04 1.40 11.23
N MET A 216 12.08 1.01 10.46
CA MET A 216 12.44 -0.41 10.30
C MET A 216 12.92 -1.02 11.61
N GLU A 217 13.78 -0.33 12.37
CA GLU A 217 14.25 -0.78 13.69
C GLU A 217 13.08 -1.01 14.64
N ALA A 218 12.17 -0.05 14.74
CA ALA A 218 10.99 -0.18 15.57
C ALA A 218 10.08 -1.35 15.13
N ALA A 219 9.93 -1.58 13.82
CA ALA A 219 9.15 -2.69 13.28
C ALA A 219 9.78 -4.06 13.62
N ILE A 220 11.10 -4.16 13.55
CA ILE A 220 11.85 -5.38 13.94
C ILE A 220 11.71 -5.62 15.44
N GLU A 221 11.91 -4.60 16.29
CA GLU A 221 11.74 -4.67 17.74
C GLU A 221 10.32 -5.14 18.13
N MET A 222 9.29 -4.60 17.46
CA MET A 222 7.91 -5.03 17.64
C MET A 222 7.68 -6.49 17.26
N ALA A 223 8.25 -6.94 16.14
CA ALA A 223 8.17 -8.34 15.71
C ALA A 223 8.95 -9.29 16.64
N GLU A 224 10.08 -8.84 17.19
CA GLU A 224 10.92 -9.60 18.13
C GLU A 224 10.23 -9.75 19.49
N SER A 225 9.45 -8.74 19.90
CA SER A 225 8.68 -8.75 21.17
C SER A 225 7.43 -9.64 21.13
N GLY A 226 7.20 -10.39 20.05
CA GLY A 226 6.13 -11.39 19.95
C GLY A 226 4.88 -10.95 19.19
N HIS A 227 4.94 -9.85 18.45
CA HIS A 227 3.82 -9.32 17.69
C HIS A 227 3.92 -9.68 16.20
N LEU A 228 2.78 -9.78 15.53
CA LEU A 228 2.74 -9.83 14.07
C LEU A 228 2.77 -8.42 13.51
N VAL A 229 3.80 -8.11 12.72
CA VAL A 229 3.94 -6.82 12.05
C VAL A 229 3.71 -7.00 10.55
N ILE A 230 2.81 -6.20 9.98
CA ILE A 230 2.55 -6.17 8.54
C ILE A 230 2.93 -4.78 8.04
N GLY A 231 3.87 -4.70 7.11
CA GLY A 231 4.37 -3.40 6.64
C GLY A 231 4.43 -3.30 5.12
N THR A 232 4.59 -2.08 4.58
CA THR A 232 4.82 -1.89 3.15
C THR A 232 6.15 -1.20 2.87
N LEU A 233 6.76 -1.55 1.71
CA LEU A 233 7.92 -0.89 1.13
C LEU A 233 7.71 -0.62 -0.37
N HIS A 234 8.55 0.26 -0.93
CA HIS A 234 8.54 0.60 -2.37
C HIS A 234 9.66 -0.11 -3.15
N THR A 235 9.71 -1.43 -3.07
CA THR A 235 10.66 -2.28 -3.80
C THR A 235 9.97 -3.04 -4.92
N LYS A 236 10.71 -3.50 -5.95
CA LYS A 236 10.13 -4.07 -7.18
C LYS A 236 10.10 -5.59 -7.19
N SER A 237 10.82 -6.24 -6.26
CA SER A 237 10.88 -7.70 -6.12
C SER A 237 11.08 -8.11 -4.66
N CYS A 238 10.86 -9.37 -4.36
CA CYS A 238 11.11 -9.92 -3.03
C CYS A 238 12.61 -9.85 -2.67
N ALA A 239 13.48 -10.14 -3.61
CA ALA A 239 14.94 -10.07 -3.40
C ALA A 239 15.43 -8.63 -3.14
N GLU A 240 14.95 -7.65 -3.94
CA GLU A 240 15.25 -6.23 -3.71
C GLU A 240 14.75 -5.75 -2.34
N THR A 241 13.66 -6.34 -1.83
CA THR A 241 13.14 -6.02 -0.50
C THR A 241 14.14 -6.38 0.59
N ILE A 242 14.72 -7.57 0.54
CA ILE A 242 15.74 -7.99 1.49
C ILE A 242 16.96 -7.09 1.42
N ASP A 243 17.47 -6.86 0.22
CA ASP A 243 18.63 -5.98 0.00
C ASP A 243 18.36 -4.57 0.55
N ARG A 244 17.20 -4.00 0.27
CA ARG A 244 16.78 -2.68 0.77
C ARG A 244 16.75 -2.61 2.29
N MET A 245 16.21 -3.64 2.96
CA MET A 245 16.13 -3.70 4.41
C MET A 245 17.53 -3.74 5.05
N ILE A 246 18.44 -4.51 4.48
CA ILE A 246 19.84 -4.61 4.95
C ILE A 246 20.55 -3.27 4.73
N ASN A 247 20.34 -2.64 3.58
CA ASN A 247 20.99 -1.38 3.20
C ASN A 247 20.46 -0.13 3.95
N PHE A 248 19.42 -0.25 4.79
CA PHE A 248 19.11 0.79 5.77
C PHE A 248 20.19 0.93 6.86
N TYR A 249 21.06 -0.09 7.02
CA TYR A 249 22.05 -0.16 8.10
C TYR A 249 23.47 0.02 7.58
N GLU A 250 24.33 0.55 8.45
CA GLU A 250 25.76 0.61 8.17
C GLU A 250 26.34 -0.81 8.10
N VAL A 251 27.43 -0.98 7.32
CA VAL A 251 28.04 -2.30 7.06
C VAL A 251 28.32 -3.09 8.34
N ARG A 252 28.76 -2.40 9.40
CA ARG A 252 29.06 -3.01 10.71
C ARG A 252 27.83 -3.65 11.39
N ASP A 253 26.63 -3.15 11.11
CA ASP A 253 25.38 -3.58 11.74
C ASP A 253 24.62 -4.61 10.86
N GLN A 254 25.01 -4.75 9.59
CA GLN A 254 24.28 -5.58 8.61
C GLN A 254 24.24 -7.06 8.98
N GLU A 255 25.29 -7.60 9.60
CA GLU A 255 25.32 -9.01 10.01
C GLU A 255 24.25 -9.30 11.07
N SER A 256 24.15 -8.45 12.07
CA SER A 256 23.12 -8.54 13.12
C SER A 256 21.71 -8.45 12.54
N ILE A 257 21.49 -7.51 11.62
CA ILE A 257 20.21 -7.33 10.94
C ILE A 257 19.83 -8.53 10.07
N LYS A 258 20.77 -9.10 9.31
CA LYS A 258 20.55 -10.34 8.55
C LYS A 258 20.09 -11.49 9.44
N TYR A 259 20.68 -11.62 10.60
CA TYR A 259 20.28 -12.62 11.58
C TYR A 259 18.83 -12.41 12.04
N LEU A 260 18.48 -11.18 12.46
CA LEU A 260 17.12 -10.83 12.89
C LEU A 260 16.08 -11.04 11.77
N LEU A 261 16.37 -10.53 10.57
CA LEU A 261 15.49 -10.71 9.42
C LEU A 261 15.28 -12.19 9.09
N SER A 262 16.34 -12.99 9.14
CA SER A 262 16.24 -14.43 8.88
C SER A 262 15.34 -15.18 9.87
N ALA A 263 15.17 -14.67 11.09
CA ALA A 263 14.33 -15.26 12.12
C ALA A 263 12.89 -14.73 12.09
N LEU A 264 12.74 -13.42 11.85
CA LEU A 264 11.46 -12.71 12.02
C LEU A 264 10.66 -12.61 10.73
N LEU A 265 11.31 -12.48 9.55
CA LEU A 265 10.61 -12.34 8.29
C LEU A 265 9.92 -13.66 7.92
N LYS A 266 8.61 -13.58 7.69
CA LYS A 266 7.77 -14.75 7.34
C LYS A 266 7.39 -14.77 5.87
N LEU A 267 7.09 -13.58 5.32
CA LEU A 267 6.58 -13.45 3.96
C LEU A 267 6.95 -12.11 3.36
N VAL A 268 7.30 -12.11 2.09
CA VAL A 268 7.34 -10.91 1.24
C VAL A 268 6.44 -11.12 0.04
N VAL A 269 5.57 -10.17 -0.23
CA VAL A 269 4.72 -10.13 -1.42
C VAL A 269 5.05 -8.90 -2.23
N SER A 270 5.65 -9.05 -3.39
CA SER A 270 5.89 -7.95 -4.32
C SER A 270 4.81 -7.91 -5.39
N GLN A 271 4.20 -6.74 -5.57
CA GLN A 271 3.00 -6.55 -6.38
C GLN A 271 3.22 -5.66 -7.59
N ARG A 272 2.63 -6.06 -8.71
CA ARG A 272 2.48 -5.24 -9.92
C ARG A 272 1.03 -5.30 -10.35
N LEU A 273 0.53 -4.22 -10.96
CA LEU A 273 -0.79 -4.18 -11.58
C LEU A 273 -0.64 -3.99 -13.08
N LEU A 274 -1.28 -4.86 -13.86
CA LEU A 274 -1.37 -4.77 -15.31
C LEU A 274 -2.82 -4.54 -15.73
N LYS A 275 -3.03 -3.94 -16.89
CA LYS A 275 -4.36 -3.85 -17.49
C LYS A 275 -4.68 -5.21 -18.13
N GLY A 276 -5.67 -5.90 -17.63
CA GLY A 276 -6.12 -7.19 -18.15
C GLY A 276 -6.75 -7.09 -19.54
N THR A 277 -6.94 -8.24 -20.16
CA THR A 277 -7.60 -8.38 -21.48
C THR A 277 -9.05 -7.91 -21.46
N ASP A 278 -9.70 -7.98 -20.29
CA ASP A 278 -11.06 -7.46 -20.03
C ASP A 278 -11.09 -5.96 -19.69
N GLY A 279 -9.93 -5.29 -19.72
CA GLY A 279 -9.78 -3.87 -19.38
C GLY A 279 -9.66 -3.57 -17.89
N LYS A 280 -9.87 -4.54 -17.00
CA LYS A 280 -9.71 -4.39 -15.54
C LYS A 280 -8.25 -4.51 -15.12
N LEU A 281 -7.94 -4.08 -13.90
CA LEU A 281 -6.61 -4.27 -13.34
C LEU A 281 -6.43 -5.70 -12.84
N VAL A 282 -5.33 -6.32 -13.21
CA VAL A 282 -4.95 -7.68 -12.81
C VAL A 282 -3.69 -7.61 -11.96
N LEU A 283 -3.72 -8.25 -10.79
CA LEU A 283 -2.57 -8.36 -9.90
C LEU A 283 -1.59 -9.40 -10.44
N VAL A 284 -0.32 -9.03 -10.49
CA VAL A 284 0.82 -9.94 -10.74
C VAL A 284 1.64 -10.02 -9.45
N PRO A 285 1.43 -11.03 -8.62
CA PRO A 285 2.16 -11.20 -7.37
C PRO A 285 3.47 -11.96 -7.60
N GLU A 286 4.51 -11.56 -6.90
CA GLU A 286 5.68 -12.36 -6.59
C GLU A 286 5.67 -12.62 -5.09
N VAL A 287 5.76 -13.88 -4.65
CA VAL A 287 5.62 -14.25 -3.24
C VAL A 287 6.83 -15.06 -2.80
N MET A 288 7.46 -14.61 -1.74
CA MET A 288 8.56 -15.31 -1.07
C MET A 288 8.13 -15.71 0.34
N VAL A 289 7.94 -17.01 0.56
CA VAL A 289 7.82 -17.58 1.90
C VAL A 289 9.23 -17.77 2.46
N VAL A 290 9.50 -17.22 3.62
CA VAL A 290 10.81 -17.35 4.26
C VAL A 290 10.86 -18.64 5.07
N ASP A 291 11.42 -19.66 4.45
CA ASP A 291 11.74 -20.94 5.09
C ASP A 291 13.22 -21.02 5.49
N ASN A 292 13.66 -22.18 5.95
CA ASN A 292 15.04 -22.38 6.38
C ASN A 292 16.06 -22.14 5.26
N ILE A 293 15.69 -22.38 4.00
CA ILE A 293 16.59 -22.15 2.84
C ILE A 293 16.75 -20.65 2.62
N VAL A 294 15.66 -19.92 2.50
CA VAL A 294 15.66 -18.46 2.32
C VAL A 294 16.32 -17.79 3.53
N ALA A 295 15.99 -18.21 4.74
CA ALA A 295 16.62 -17.72 5.97
C ALA A 295 18.15 -17.95 5.97
N GLY A 296 18.60 -19.09 5.46
CA GLY A 296 20.03 -19.39 5.29
C GLY A 296 20.71 -18.46 4.29
N ILE A 297 20.05 -18.13 3.18
CA ILE A 297 20.57 -17.18 2.17
C ILE A 297 20.67 -15.77 2.75
N ILE A 298 19.66 -15.33 3.50
CA ILE A 298 19.64 -13.99 4.15
C ILE A 298 20.85 -13.84 5.10
N ARG A 299 21.24 -14.90 5.81
CA ARG A 299 22.38 -14.87 6.76
C ARG A 299 23.76 -14.89 6.11
N LYS A 300 23.88 -15.16 4.81
CA LYS A 300 25.18 -15.16 4.13
C LYS A 300 25.88 -13.80 4.25
N GLU A 301 27.19 -13.82 4.35
CA GLU A 301 28.01 -12.62 4.36
C GLU A 301 27.69 -11.72 3.16
N LYS A 302 27.66 -12.31 1.97
CA LYS A 302 27.27 -11.63 0.73
C LYS A 302 25.90 -12.13 0.28
N LEU A 303 24.91 -11.24 0.31
CA LEU A 303 23.59 -11.52 -0.21
C LEU A 303 23.62 -11.61 -1.74
N SER A 304 23.04 -12.66 -2.29
CA SER A 304 22.88 -12.83 -3.73
C SER A 304 21.39 -12.77 -4.10
N VAL A 305 21.03 -11.78 -4.93
CA VAL A 305 19.68 -11.62 -5.46
C VAL A 305 19.26 -12.86 -6.25
N SER A 306 20.17 -13.41 -7.09
CA SER A 306 19.88 -14.62 -7.88
C SER A 306 19.62 -15.84 -7.01
N GLU A 307 20.34 -16.02 -5.91
CA GLU A 307 20.08 -17.14 -4.98
C GLU A 307 18.71 -17.04 -4.32
N ILE A 308 18.24 -15.82 -4.01
CA ILE A 308 16.88 -15.62 -3.50
C ILE A 308 15.84 -15.95 -4.56
N GLU A 309 16.05 -15.49 -5.81
CA GLU A 309 15.17 -15.80 -6.94
C GLU A 309 15.09 -17.30 -7.18
N ASP A 310 16.22 -18.01 -7.16
CA ASP A 310 16.28 -19.46 -7.30
C ASP A 310 15.57 -20.18 -6.13
N ALA A 311 15.73 -19.65 -4.90
CA ALA A 311 15.04 -20.18 -3.74
C ALA A 311 13.51 -20.00 -3.84
N ILE A 312 13.03 -18.87 -4.36
CA ILE A 312 11.60 -18.67 -4.62
C ILE A 312 11.08 -19.71 -5.60
N GLN A 313 11.83 -19.98 -6.68
CA GLN A 313 11.46 -20.97 -7.69
C GLN A 313 11.47 -22.41 -7.15
N SER A 314 12.39 -22.74 -6.26
CA SER A 314 12.47 -24.08 -5.65
C SER A 314 11.45 -24.31 -4.53
N ASN A 315 10.82 -23.27 -4.01
CA ASN A 315 9.94 -23.29 -2.84
C ASN A 315 8.43 -23.19 -3.18
N LEU A 316 8.06 -23.55 -4.40
CA LEU A 316 6.67 -23.46 -4.89
C LEU A 316 5.69 -24.30 -4.05
N GLU A 317 6.09 -25.49 -3.60
CA GLU A 317 5.25 -26.37 -2.77
C GLU A 317 4.89 -25.74 -1.42
N LYS A 318 5.72 -24.85 -0.88
CA LYS A 318 5.45 -24.12 0.36
C LYS A 318 4.65 -22.82 0.15
N GLY A 319 4.35 -22.50 -1.11
CA GLY A 319 3.52 -21.36 -1.50
C GLY A 319 4.30 -20.13 -1.97
N SER A 320 5.60 -20.23 -2.19
CA SER A 320 6.34 -19.19 -2.91
C SER A 320 5.88 -19.16 -4.37
N ILE A 321 5.90 -17.98 -4.98
CA ILE A 321 5.46 -17.76 -6.37
C ILE A 321 6.47 -16.83 -7.04
N GLY A 322 7.20 -17.33 -8.01
CA GLY A 322 8.11 -16.50 -8.80
C GLY A 322 7.35 -15.59 -9.78
N LEU A 323 7.92 -14.45 -10.10
CA LEU A 323 7.32 -13.50 -11.05
C LEU A 323 6.99 -14.16 -12.40
N ILE A 324 7.91 -14.97 -12.94
CA ILE A 324 7.72 -15.66 -14.22
C ILE A 324 6.53 -16.63 -14.14
N ASN A 325 6.37 -17.33 -13.03
CA ASN A 325 5.25 -18.25 -12.83
C ASN A 325 3.91 -17.49 -12.80
N SER A 326 3.83 -16.37 -12.06
CA SER A 326 2.65 -15.51 -12.06
C SER A 326 2.28 -15.01 -13.45
N LEU A 327 3.25 -14.51 -14.21
CA LEU A 327 3.02 -14.01 -15.56
C LEU A 327 2.57 -15.12 -16.50
N ALA A 328 3.20 -16.30 -16.43
CA ALA A 328 2.84 -17.44 -17.23
C ALA A 328 1.42 -17.96 -16.93
N GLU A 329 1.03 -18.06 -15.64
CA GLU A 329 -0.33 -18.44 -15.25
C GLU A 329 -1.37 -17.45 -15.76
N LEU A 330 -1.15 -16.16 -15.55
CA LEU A 330 -2.08 -15.10 -15.97
C LEU A 330 -2.25 -15.08 -17.50
N PHE A 331 -1.17 -15.36 -18.24
CA PHE A 331 -1.26 -15.49 -19.71
C PHE A 331 -2.03 -16.74 -20.11
N VAL A 332 -1.76 -17.89 -19.52
CA VAL A 332 -2.46 -19.16 -19.83
C VAL A 332 -3.94 -19.09 -19.47
N ASP A 333 -4.30 -18.24 -18.46
CA ASP A 333 -5.68 -17.99 -18.06
C ASP A 333 -6.34 -16.83 -18.82
N ASP A 334 -5.72 -16.37 -19.93
CA ASP A 334 -6.20 -15.32 -20.82
C ASP A 334 -6.43 -13.97 -20.13
N LYS A 335 -5.83 -13.75 -18.96
CA LYS A 335 -5.97 -12.50 -18.17
C LYS A 335 -5.07 -11.38 -18.67
N ILE A 336 -3.93 -11.70 -19.23
CA ILE A 336 -2.97 -10.74 -19.80
C ILE A 336 -2.46 -11.22 -21.16
N THR A 337 -1.91 -10.30 -21.97
CA THR A 337 -1.28 -10.66 -23.25
C THR A 337 0.16 -11.12 -23.06
N LEU A 338 0.71 -11.84 -24.04
CA LEU A 338 2.12 -12.27 -24.02
C LEU A 338 3.08 -11.07 -24.01
N ASP A 339 2.76 -10.01 -24.74
CA ASP A 339 3.59 -8.80 -24.79
C ASP A 339 3.61 -8.09 -23.44
N GLN A 340 2.46 -8.06 -22.74
CA GLN A 340 2.41 -7.55 -21.38
C GLN A 340 3.26 -8.39 -20.42
N ALA A 341 3.20 -9.72 -20.52
CA ALA A 341 4.05 -10.60 -19.71
C ALA A 341 5.54 -10.35 -19.96
N LYS A 342 5.95 -10.30 -21.26
CA LYS A 342 7.34 -10.03 -21.65
C LYS A 342 7.84 -8.66 -21.18
N SER A 343 6.99 -7.63 -21.18
CA SER A 343 7.37 -6.28 -20.73
C SER A 343 7.72 -6.17 -19.25
N GLN A 344 7.38 -7.19 -18.46
CA GLN A 344 7.61 -7.20 -17.00
C GLN A 344 8.93 -7.86 -16.58
N ILE A 345 9.65 -8.48 -17.51
CA ILE A 345 10.87 -9.23 -17.25
C ILE A 345 12.01 -8.75 -18.17
N GLU A 346 13.24 -9.08 -17.80
CA GLU A 346 14.40 -8.84 -18.64
C GLU A 346 14.43 -9.80 -19.85
N GLU A 347 15.04 -9.38 -20.94
CA GLU A 347 15.11 -10.12 -22.20
C GLU A 347 15.69 -11.54 -22.01
N LYS A 348 16.71 -11.69 -21.15
CA LYS A 348 17.32 -12.98 -20.79
C LYS A 348 16.32 -13.99 -20.20
N ASN A 349 15.21 -13.53 -19.62
CA ASN A 349 14.20 -14.36 -18.96
C ASN A 349 13.03 -14.75 -19.89
N ILE A 350 12.97 -14.24 -21.13
CA ILE A 350 11.88 -14.51 -22.07
C ILE A 350 11.82 -16.00 -22.42
N GLU A 351 12.97 -16.65 -22.58
CA GLU A 351 13.01 -18.09 -22.87
C GLU A 351 12.45 -18.93 -21.72
N ILE A 352 12.75 -18.54 -20.47
CA ILE A 352 12.24 -19.20 -19.28
C ILE A 352 10.71 -19.01 -19.20
N LEU A 353 10.21 -17.81 -19.48
CA LEU A 353 8.77 -17.53 -19.54
C LEU A 353 8.08 -18.43 -20.59
N ASN A 354 8.60 -18.50 -21.80
CA ASN A 354 8.01 -19.34 -22.87
C ASN A 354 7.98 -20.82 -22.50
N ARG A 355 9.05 -21.35 -21.87
CA ARG A 355 9.11 -22.72 -21.37
C ARG A 355 8.06 -22.96 -20.28
N THR A 356 7.94 -22.04 -19.31
CA THR A 356 6.97 -22.12 -18.23
C THR A 356 5.54 -22.11 -18.77
N ILE A 357 5.24 -21.25 -19.74
CA ILE A 357 3.93 -21.21 -20.43
C ILE A 357 3.63 -22.56 -21.08
N MET A 358 4.58 -23.16 -21.81
CA MET A 358 4.39 -24.46 -22.45
C MET A 358 4.09 -25.55 -21.44
N GLN A 359 4.83 -25.59 -20.32
CA GLN A 359 4.59 -26.56 -19.24
C GLN A 359 3.20 -26.39 -18.61
N LEU A 360 2.77 -25.17 -18.37
CA LEU A 360 1.44 -24.87 -17.80
C LEU A 360 0.32 -25.23 -18.77
N LYS A 361 0.47 -24.99 -20.08
CA LYS A 361 -0.50 -25.40 -21.10
C LYS A 361 -0.67 -26.91 -21.12
N ILE A 362 0.42 -27.67 -21.13
CA ILE A 362 0.39 -29.13 -21.07
C ILE A 362 -0.33 -29.60 -19.80
N LYS A 363 0.02 -29.02 -18.63
CA LYS A 363 -0.60 -29.39 -17.33
C LYS A 363 -2.10 -29.09 -17.30
N LYS A 364 -2.56 -28.03 -17.95
CA LYS A 364 -3.98 -27.63 -18.02
C LYS A 364 -4.73 -28.25 -19.20
N GLY A 365 -4.08 -29.07 -20.03
CA GLY A 365 -4.69 -29.72 -21.20
C GLY A 365 -5.06 -28.75 -22.33
N ARG A 366 -4.29 -27.67 -22.45
CA ARG A 366 -4.48 -26.61 -23.46
C ARG A 366 -3.33 -26.57 -24.48
#